data_d830d52b395ea13d6b225f10c665575e
#
_entry.id   d830d52b395ea13d6b225f10c665575e
#
_cell.length_a   1.000
_cell.length_b   1.000
_cell.length_c   1.000
_cell.angle_alpha   90.00
_cell.angle_beta   90.00
_cell.angle_gamma   90.00
#
_symmetry.space_group_name_H-M   'P 1'
#
loop_
_entity.id
_entity.type
_entity.pdbx_description
1 polymer ?
#
loop_
_entity_poly.entity_id
_entity_poly.type
_entity_poly.pdbx_seq_one_letter_code
_entity_poly.pdbx_strand_id
1 'polypeptide(L)'
;LDGSVYGSSPEEGYEKNSIFYHPILAIKFKIHENWKLQNDPDKLVITKKDSNITLRADDLLADDLENGLTPQKYLEDGVNKSSFLSSNKLIKAESFSHNNLDGYSHLYSSKSFIEETYKRFTVIFDTTNTNTKPKAWISVTNLKDLDDDNEVQLMLKSFSKMPQEEIEQSKGLRIKVIRFRDGMTYEKLAKSSPLGKYAIDKLRLLNGHYPDKN
;
A
#
# COMPACT_ATOMS: atom_id res chain seq x y z
N LEU A 1 -12.26 -12.87 22.41
CA LEU A 1 -11.17 -13.34 21.53
C LEU A 1 -11.66 -14.14 20.32
N ASP A 2 -12.86 -14.77 20.37
CA ASP A 2 -13.38 -15.53 19.23
C ASP A 2 -13.64 -14.58 18.04
N GLY A 3 -13.11 -14.95 16.85
CA GLY A 3 -13.19 -14.12 15.67
C GLY A 3 -12.15 -12.98 15.57
N SER A 4 -11.38 -12.69 16.62
CA SER A 4 -10.34 -11.67 16.59
C SER A 4 -9.24 -12.02 15.59
N VAL A 5 -8.69 -10.99 14.93
CA VAL A 5 -7.56 -11.17 14.00
C VAL A 5 -6.29 -11.52 14.79
N TYR A 6 -5.55 -12.52 14.32
CA TYR A 6 -4.24 -12.89 14.84
C TYR A 6 -3.15 -12.41 13.88
N GLY A 7 -2.32 -11.50 14.34
CA GLY A 7 -1.27 -10.87 13.54
C GLY A 7 -1.67 -9.49 13.01
N SER A 8 -1.11 -9.08 11.87
CA SER A 8 -1.40 -7.80 11.24
C SER A 8 -2.86 -7.72 10.80
N SER A 9 -3.51 -6.59 11.04
CA SER A 9 -4.88 -6.36 10.57
C SER A 9 -4.89 -6.22 9.03
N PRO A 10 -5.75 -6.96 8.32
CA PRO A 10 -5.96 -6.73 6.89
C PRO A 10 -6.42 -5.31 6.56
N GLU A 11 -7.00 -4.60 7.54
CA GLU A 11 -7.51 -3.24 7.41
C GLU A 11 -6.39 -2.21 7.21
N GLU A 12 -5.20 -2.51 7.74
CA GLU A 12 -4.04 -1.61 7.64
C GLU A 12 -3.14 -1.93 6.45
N GLY A 13 -3.35 -3.07 5.79
CA GLY A 13 -2.40 -3.59 4.81
C GLY A 13 -1.14 -4.18 5.45
N TYR A 14 -0.33 -4.86 4.65
CA TYR A 14 0.89 -5.53 5.12
C TYR A 14 1.91 -5.68 3.99
N GLU A 15 3.18 -5.79 4.37
CA GLU A 15 4.27 -6.12 3.44
C GLU A 15 4.63 -7.61 3.53
N LYS A 16 4.81 -8.23 2.37
CA LYS A 16 5.32 -9.60 2.23
C LYS A 16 6.15 -9.73 0.96
N ASN A 17 7.39 -10.21 1.09
CA ASN A 17 8.31 -10.40 -0.04
C ASN A 17 8.48 -9.13 -0.90
N SER A 18 8.68 -7.99 -0.25
CA SER A 18 8.80 -6.66 -0.90
C SER A 18 7.58 -6.28 -1.75
N ILE A 19 6.42 -6.82 -1.46
CA ILE A 19 5.14 -6.40 -2.03
C ILE A 19 4.26 -5.93 -0.88
N PHE A 20 3.72 -4.73 -1.02
CA PHE A 20 2.67 -4.22 -0.16
C PHE A 20 1.31 -4.68 -0.67
N TYR A 21 0.47 -5.15 0.23
CA TYR A 21 -0.90 -5.60 -0.01
C TYR A 21 -1.86 -4.83 0.89
N HIS A 22 -2.95 -4.35 0.32
CA HIS A 22 -4.04 -3.74 1.09
C HIS A 22 -5.38 -4.38 0.72
N PRO A 23 -5.79 -5.45 1.41
CA PRO A 23 -6.96 -6.26 1.03
C PRO A 23 -8.27 -5.48 0.98
N ILE A 24 -8.49 -4.52 1.90
CA ILE A 24 -9.72 -3.72 1.93
C ILE A 24 -9.82 -2.77 0.73
N LEU A 25 -8.70 -2.16 0.36
CA LEU A 25 -8.63 -1.29 -0.83
C LEU A 25 -8.36 -2.07 -2.10
N ALA A 26 -8.15 -3.39 -1.98
CA ALA A 26 -7.92 -4.33 -3.06
C ALA A 26 -6.76 -3.92 -3.99
N ILE A 27 -5.66 -3.38 -3.43
CA ILE A 27 -4.47 -2.97 -4.19
C ILE A 27 -3.21 -3.65 -3.67
N LYS A 28 -2.24 -3.76 -4.56
CA LYS A 28 -0.87 -4.17 -4.26
C LYS A 28 0.14 -3.47 -5.15
N PHE A 29 1.38 -3.35 -4.66
CA PHE A 29 2.51 -2.89 -5.47
C PHE A 29 3.84 -3.39 -4.87
N LYS A 30 4.86 -3.47 -5.72
CA LYS A 30 6.22 -3.82 -5.28
C LYS A 30 6.91 -2.63 -4.63
N ILE A 31 7.67 -2.89 -3.56
CA ILE A 31 8.58 -1.94 -2.96
C ILE A 31 9.97 -2.28 -3.47
N HIS A 32 10.70 -1.29 -3.99
CA HIS A 32 12.07 -1.49 -4.45
C HIS A 32 13.00 -1.82 -3.27
N GLU A 33 13.99 -2.67 -3.48
CA GLU A 33 14.82 -3.27 -2.41
C GLU A 33 15.49 -2.27 -1.47
N ASN A 34 15.83 -1.07 -1.96
CA ASN A 34 16.49 -0.02 -1.16
C ASN A 34 15.51 0.93 -0.47
N TRP A 35 14.21 0.68 -0.59
CA TRP A 35 13.16 1.50 0.02
C TRP A 35 12.53 0.80 1.20
N LYS A 36 12.12 1.58 2.20
CA LYS A 36 11.44 1.10 3.41
C LYS A 36 10.04 1.68 3.48
N LEU A 37 9.07 0.82 3.74
CA LEU A 37 7.67 1.21 3.91
C LEU A 37 7.39 1.50 5.38
N GLN A 38 6.67 2.60 5.63
CA GLN A 38 5.94 2.89 6.86
C GLN A 38 4.48 3.07 6.50
N ASN A 39 3.62 2.34 7.18
CA ASN A 39 2.18 2.38 6.96
C ASN A 39 1.53 3.18 8.09
N ASP A 40 1.13 4.41 7.80
CA ASP A 40 0.41 5.28 8.71
C ASP A 40 -1.11 5.18 8.43
N PRO A 41 -1.99 5.55 9.38
CA PRO A 41 -3.45 5.38 9.22
C PRO A 41 -4.07 6.10 8.01
N ASP A 42 -3.48 7.20 7.56
CA ASP A 42 -3.98 8.07 6.49
C ASP A 42 -3.13 8.06 5.21
N LYS A 43 -1.95 7.46 5.26
CA LYS A 43 -1.00 7.45 4.14
C LYS A 43 0.04 6.36 4.29
N LEU A 44 0.65 6.02 3.17
CA LEU A 44 1.89 5.23 3.14
C LEU A 44 3.07 6.18 2.94
N VAL A 45 4.13 5.98 3.70
CA VAL A 45 5.40 6.69 3.53
C VAL A 45 6.47 5.66 3.15
N ILE A 46 7.11 5.87 2.01
CA ILE A 46 8.15 4.98 1.51
C ILE A 46 9.43 5.79 1.41
N THR A 47 10.47 5.37 2.08
CA THR A 47 11.70 6.16 2.24
C THR A 47 12.93 5.42 1.76
N LYS A 48 13.82 6.15 1.12
CA LYS A 48 15.21 5.82 0.83
C LYS A 48 16.03 7.00 1.31
N LYS A 49 17.33 6.82 1.58
CA LYS A 49 18.19 7.94 2.00
C LYS A 49 17.95 9.18 1.13
N ASP A 50 17.64 10.32 1.68
CA ASP A 50 17.40 11.61 1.03
C ASP A 50 16.22 11.67 0.02
N SER A 51 15.45 10.56 -0.13
CA SER A 51 14.27 10.51 -0.99
C SER A 51 13.07 9.92 -0.24
N ASN A 52 11.87 10.37 -0.59
CA ASN A 52 10.64 9.83 0.01
C ASN A 52 9.45 9.90 -0.93
N ILE A 53 8.53 8.97 -0.75
CA ILE A 53 7.23 8.92 -1.40
C ILE A 53 6.17 8.99 -0.32
N THR A 54 5.20 9.86 -0.49
CA THR A 54 3.95 9.82 0.29
C THR A 54 2.83 9.41 -0.65
N LEU A 55 2.14 8.31 -0.35
CA LEU A 55 1.01 7.79 -1.11
C LEU A 55 -0.26 7.82 -0.24
N ARG A 56 -1.33 8.39 -0.77
CA ARG A 56 -2.65 8.41 -0.13
C ARG A 56 -3.76 8.13 -1.15
N ALA A 57 -4.94 7.83 -0.67
CA ALA A 57 -6.12 7.64 -1.50
C ALA A 57 -7.19 8.65 -1.14
N ASP A 58 -7.74 9.33 -2.14
CA ASP A 58 -8.89 10.20 -2.00
C ASP A 58 -10.11 9.55 -2.71
N ASP A 59 -11.30 9.71 -2.15
CA ASP A 59 -12.53 9.27 -2.82
C ASP A 59 -12.83 10.17 -4.03
N LEU A 60 -13.20 9.55 -5.15
CA LEU A 60 -13.70 10.25 -6.33
C LEU A 60 -15.23 10.26 -6.31
N LEU A 61 -15.83 11.37 -6.68
CA LEU A 61 -17.27 11.46 -6.86
C LEU A 61 -17.67 10.89 -8.23
N ALA A 62 -18.73 10.11 -8.26
CA ALA A 62 -19.24 9.54 -9.51
C ALA A 62 -19.64 10.65 -10.52
N ASP A 63 -20.27 11.71 -10.05
CA ASP A 63 -20.67 12.85 -10.86
C ASP A 63 -19.46 13.53 -11.52
N ASP A 64 -18.32 13.64 -10.83
CA ASP A 64 -17.11 14.22 -11.42
C ASP A 64 -16.56 13.34 -12.54
N LEU A 65 -16.61 12.02 -12.38
CA LEU A 65 -16.19 11.07 -13.42
C LEU A 65 -17.12 11.12 -14.63
N GLU A 66 -18.44 11.19 -14.42
CA GLU A 66 -19.44 11.34 -15.49
C GLU A 66 -19.27 12.68 -16.22
N ASN A 67 -18.86 13.73 -15.54
CA ASN A 67 -18.52 15.03 -16.11
C ASN A 67 -17.13 15.09 -16.76
N GLY A 68 -16.47 13.93 -16.91
CA GLY A 68 -15.22 13.79 -17.65
C GLY A 68 -13.97 14.23 -16.85
N LEU A 69 -13.98 14.01 -15.53
CA LEU A 69 -12.78 14.11 -14.73
C LEU A 69 -11.78 13.03 -15.15
N THR A 70 -10.55 13.43 -15.45
CA THR A 70 -9.45 12.53 -15.82
C THR A 70 -8.32 12.65 -14.82
N PRO A 71 -7.39 11.67 -14.74
CA PRO A 71 -6.18 11.80 -13.94
C PRO A 71 -5.39 13.07 -14.21
N GLN A 72 -5.32 13.50 -15.48
CA GLN A 72 -4.66 14.74 -15.87
C GLN A 72 -5.33 15.96 -15.24
N LYS A 73 -6.64 16.15 -15.45
CA LYS A 73 -7.39 17.28 -14.87
C LYS A 73 -7.27 17.32 -13.36
N TYR A 74 -7.41 16.16 -12.72
CA TYR A 74 -7.32 16.06 -11.26
C TYR A 74 -5.94 16.52 -10.74
N LEU A 75 -4.85 16.06 -11.37
CA LEU A 75 -3.51 16.45 -10.97
C LEU A 75 -3.23 17.92 -11.25
N GLU A 76 -3.56 18.41 -12.43
CA GLU A 76 -3.33 19.80 -12.84
C GLU A 76 -4.08 20.79 -11.96
N ASP A 77 -5.34 20.51 -11.62
CA ASP A 77 -6.13 21.33 -10.70
C ASP A 77 -5.52 21.36 -9.29
N GLY A 78 -5.01 20.24 -8.82
CA GLY A 78 -4.33 20.16 -7.52
C GLY A 78 -3.00 20.92 -7.50
N VAL A 79 -2.19 20.77 -8.53
CA VAL A 79 -0.88 21.43 -8.65
C VAL A 79 -1.04 22.94 -8.88
N ASN A 80 -1.99 23.36 -9.72
CA ASN A 80 -2.25 24.78 -10.03
C ASN A 80 -2.71 25.58 -8.79
N LYS A 81 -3.38 24.93 -7.84
CA LYS A 81 -3.76 25.55 -6.57
C LYS A 81 -2.59 25.71 -5.59
N SER A 82 -1.45 25.11 -5.88
CA SER A 82 -0.27 25.18 -5.01
C SER A 82 0.67 26.29 -5.44
N SER A 83 1.31 26.96 -4.49
CA SER A 83 2.39 27.94 -4.74
C SER A 83 3.68 27.28 -5.30
N PHE A 84 3.65 25.99 -5.51
CA PHE A 84 4.80 25.19 -5.95
C PHE A 84 5.29 25.55 -7.35
N LEU A 85 4.39 25.97 -8.25
CA LEU A 85 4.73 26.21 -9.68
C LEU A 85 5.65 27.41 -9.91
N SER A 86 5.66 28.40 -9.01
CA SER A 86 6.38 29.65 -9.23
C SER A 86 7.91 29.55 -9.20
N SER A 87 8.45 28.47 -8.63
CA SER A 87 9.90 28.27 -8.42
C SER A 87 10.48 26.98 -9.00
N ASN A 88 9.65 26.16 -9.65
CA ASN A 88 10.05 24.83 -10.13
C ASN A 88 9.82 24.67 -11.63
N LYS A 89 10.76 24.00 -12.31
CA LYS A 89 10.69 23.75 -13.75
C LYS A 89 10.05 22.40 -14.02
N LEU A 90 8.95 22.37 -14.77
CA LEU A 90 8.39 21.12 -15.29
C LEU A 90 9.37 20.47 -16.27
N ILE A 91 9.79 19.24 -16.00
CA ILE A 91 10.68 18.44 -16.84
C ILE A 91 9.85 17.52 -17.72
N LYS A 92 8.84 16.85 -17.15
CA LYS A 92 8.06 15.85 -17.85
C LYS A 92 6.61 15.84 -17.34
N ALA A 93 5.68 15.70 -18.27
CA ALA A 93 4.28 15.45 -18.01
C ALA A 93 3.84 14.28 -18.89
N GLU A 94 3.23 13.25 -18.32
CA GLU A 94 2.89 12.05 -19.07
C GLU A 94 1.65 11.34 -18.52
N SER A 95 0.80 10.88 -19.45
CA SER A 95 -0.24 9.91 -19.18
C SER A 95 0.32 8.50 -19.30
N PHE A 96 -0.21 7.59 -18.50
CA PHE A 96 0.13 6.18 -18.57
C PHE A 96 -1.09 5.32 -18.22
N SER A 97 -1.05 4.06 -18.66
CA SER A 97 -2.02 3.05 -18.26
C SER A 97 -1.25 1.77 -17.93
N HIS A 98 -1.34 1.33 -16.69
CA HIS A 98 -0.69 0.12 -16.20
C HIS A 98 -1.68 -0.73 -15.43
N ASN A 99 -1.71 -2.04 -15.73
CA ASN A 99 -2.58 -2.99 -15.04
C ASN A 99 -4.06 -2.59 -15.04
N ASN A 100 -4.54 -2.00 -16.16
CA ASN A 100 -5.89 -1.45 -16.34
C ASN A 100 -6.25 -0.29 -15.40
N LEU A 101 -5.25 0.42 -14.92
CA LEU A 101 -5.41 1.65 -14.14
C LEU A 101 -4.77 2.81 -14.91
N ASP A 102 -5.56 3.86 -15.12
CA ASP A 102 -5.09 5.06 -15.82
C ASP A 102 -4.47 6.05 -14.83
N GLY A 103 -3.40 6.67 -15.25
CA GLY A 103 -2.70 7.63 -14.43
C GLY A 103 -2.08 8.77 -15.22
N TYR A 104 -1.66 9.77 -14.45
CA TYR A 104 -0.95 10.93 -14.98
C TYR A 104 0.11 11.39 -13.99
N SER A 105 1.25 11.87 -14.50
CA SER A 105 2.32 12.36 -13.63
C SER A 105 3.04 13.58 -14.18
N HIS A 106 3.51 14.41 -13.23
CA HIS A 106 4.42 15.53 -13.47
C HIS A 106 5.73 15.30 -12.74
N LEU A 107 6.85 15.51 -13.42
CA LEU A 107 8.18 15.59 -12.83
C LEU A 107 8.70 17.03 -12.92
N TYR A 108 9.08 17.58 -11.80
CA TYR A 108 9.68 18.92 -11.68
C TYR A 108 11.12 18.85 -11.21
N SER A 109 11.95 19.80 -11.61
CA SER A 109 13.21 20.09 -10.95
C SER A 109 13.14 21.40 -10.17
N SER A 110 13.83 21.42 -9.06
CA SER A 110 14.11 22.60 -8.25
C SER A 110 15.61 22.79 -8.15
N LYS A 111 16.09 23.94 -8.57
CA LYS A 111 17.53 24.23 -8.61
C LYS A 111 17.86 25.29 -7.57
N SER A 112 18.73 24.94 -6.62
CA SER A 112 19.37 25.87 -5.70
C SER A 112 20.83 26.14 -6.14
N PHE A 113 21.54 27.03 -5.43
CA PHE A 113 22.96 27.27 -5.68
C PHE A 113 23.88 26.06 -5.41
N ILE A 114 23.38 25.09 -4.61
CA ILE A 114 24.17 23.98 -4.09
C ILE A 114 23.73 22.65 -4.72
N GLU A 115 22.44 22.50 -5.00
CA GLU A 115 21.86 21.20 -5.34
C GLU A 115 20.66 21.36 -6.29
N GLU A 116 20.49 20.39 -7.19
CA GLU A 116 19.28 20.19 -7.96
C GLU A 116 18.53 18.99 -7.39
N THR A 117 17.28 19.19 -7.02
CA THR A 117 16.38 18.16 -6.50
C THR A 117 15.16 18.00 -7.39
N TYR A 118 14.47 16.88 -7.26
CA TYR A 118 13.35 16.57 -8.12
C TYR A 118 12.10 16.25 -7.29
N LYS A 119 10.95 16.54 -7.86
CA LYS A 119 9.67 16.21 -7.26
C LYS A 119 8.74 15.64 -8.32
N ARG A 120 8.20 14.44 -8.02
CA ARG A 120 7.18 13.82 -8.87
C ARG A 120 5.84 13.86 -8.17
N PHE A 121 4.82 14.32 -8.90
CA PHE A 121 3.43 14.15 -8.53
C PHE A 121 2.81 13.11 -9.45
N THR A 122 2.09 12.17 -8.90
CA THR A 122 1.41 11.14 -9.69
C THR A 122 0.02 10.92 -9.15
N VAL A 123 -0.93 10.74 -10.04
CA VAL A 123 -2.28 10.29 -9.70
C VAL A 123 -2.63 9.06 -10.52
N ILE A 124 -3.23 8.07 -9.88
CA ILE A 124 -3.75 6.85 -10.51
C ILE A 124 -5.23 6.74 -10.15
N PHE A 125 -6.10 6.60 -11.14
CA PHE A 125 -7.52 6.38 -10.91
C PHE A 125 -7.81 4.89 -10.81
N ASP A 126 -8.50 4.54 -9.74
CA ASP A 126 -9.10 3.24 -9.52
C ASP A 126 -10.63 3.37 -9.59
N THR A 127 -11.16 3.20 -10.78
CA THR A 127 -12.60 3.29 -11.09
C THR A 127 -13.23 1.93 -11.38
N THR A 128 -12.45 0.86 -11.32
CA THR A 128 -12.88 -0.47 -11.80
C THR A 128 -13.49 -1.35 -10.72
N ASN A 129 -13.41 -0.96 -9.45
CA ASN A 129 -13.96 -1.75 -8.36
C ASN A 129 -15.43 -1.37 -8.11
N THR A 130 -16.35 -2.29 -8.42
CA THR A 130 -17.79 -2.10 -8.18
C THR A 130 -18.21 -2.20 -6.71
N ASN A 131 -17.32 -2.74 -5.85
CA ASN A 131 -17.61 -2.95 -4.43
C ASN A 131 -17.07 -1.85 -3.51
N THR A 132 -16.28 -0.92 -4.05
CA THR A 132 -15.72 0.22 -3.31
C THR A 132 -15.96 1.50 -4.11
N LYS A 133 -15.99 2.65 -3.43
CA LYS A 133 -16.02 3.94 -4.11
C LYS A 133 -14.81 4.08 -5.03
N PRO A 134 -14.95 4.73 -6.20
CA PRO A 134 -13.81 5.09 -7.03
C PRO A 134 -12.79 5.91 -6.23
N LYS A 135 -11.51 5.70 -6.50
CA LYS A 135 -10.43 6.37 -5.77
C LYS A 135 -9.39 6.98 -6.70
N ALA A 136 -8.86 8.12 -6.28
CA ALA A 136 -7.61 8.66 -6.78
C ALA A 136 -6.47 8.30 -5.82
N TRP A 137 -5.49 7.55 -6.30
CA TRP A 137 -4.26 7.29 -5.57
C TRP A 137 -3.26 8.39 -5.91
N ILE A 138 -2.90 9.20 -4.92
CA ILE A 138 -2.06 10.37 -5.08
C ILE A 138 -0.70 10.09 -4.48
N SER A 139 0.35 10.18 -5.29
CA SER A 139 1.72 10.07 -4.85
C SER A 139 2.43 11.41 -4.98
N VAL A 140 3.06 11.84 -3.89
CA VAL A 140 3.99 12.97 -3.87
C VAL A 140 5.35 12.43 -3.50
N THR A 141 6.32 12.61 -4.39
CA THR A 141 7.66 12.05 -4.24
C THR A 141 8.70 13.17 -4.25
N ASN A 142 9.52 13.25 -3.21
CA ASN A 142 10.72 14.07 -3.20
C ASN A 142 11.93 13.19 -3.50
N LEU A 143 12.73 13.58 -4.45
CA LEU A 143 13.81 12.77 -5.03
C LEU A 143 15.13 13.55 -4.95
N LYS A 144 16.15 12.83 -4.56
CA LYS A 144 17.51 13.34 -4.61
C LYS A 144 18.01 13.47 -6.05
N ASP A 145 17.74 12.46 -6.88
CA ASP A 145 18.24 12.36 -8.25
C ASP A 145 17.25 11.63 -9.18
N LEU A 146 17.58 11.52 -10.45
CA LEU A 146 16.77 10.84 -11.46
C LEU A 146 16.87 9.31 -11.41
N ASP A 147 17.90 8.76 -10.78
CA ASP A 147 17.98 7.30 -10.58
C ASP A 147 16.94 6.87 -9.57
N ASP A 148 16.73 7.64 -8.50
CA ASP A 148 15.62 7.43 -7.58
C ASP A 148 14.26 7.54 -8.28
N ASP A 149 14.11 8.47 -9.24
CA ASP A 149 12.87 8.57 -10.03
C ASP A 149 12.60 7.31 -10.87
N ASN A 150 13.63 6.70 -11.45
CA ASN A 150 13.50 5.44 -12.19
C ASN A 150 12.99 4.31 -11.28
N GLU A 151 13.51 4.19 -10.05
CA GLU A 151 13.03 3.23 -9.07
C GLU A 151 11.55 3.49 -8.68
N VAL A 152 11.17 4.75 -8.47
CA VAL A 152 9.78 5.15 -8.20
C VAL A 152 8.86 4.76 -9.36
N GLN A 153 9.27 4.99 -10.60
CA GLN A 153 8.48 4.59 -11.77
C GLN A 153 8.28 3.07 -11.85
N LEU A 154 9.29 2.27 -11.47
CA LEU A 154 9.14 0.81 -11.38
C LEU A 154 8.12 0.41 -10.32
N MET A 155 8.11 1.07 -9.16
CA MET A 155 7.09 0.86 -8.12
C MET A 155 5.69 1.24 -8.63
N LEU A 156 5.53 2.41 -9.26
CA LEU A 156 4.26 2.87 -9.84
C LEU A 156 3.74 1.92 -10.94
N LYS A 157 4.62 1.41 -11.81
CA LYS A 157 4.25 0.42 -12.86
C LYS A 157 3.76 -0.90 -12.26
N SER A 158 4.20 -1.23 -11.06
CA SER A 158 3.77 -2.45 -10.35
C SER A 158 2.45 -2.29 -9.63
N PHE A 159 1.94 -1.06 -9.50
CA PHE A 159 0.66 -0.78 -8.84
C PHE A 159 -0.47 -1.49 -9.58
N SER A 160 -1.25 -2.28 -8.87
CA SER A 160 -2.27 -3.13 -9.46
C SER A 160 -3.36 -3.49 -8.47
N LYS A 161 -4.48 -3.93 -9.00
CA LYS A 161 -5.55 -4.55 -8.22
C LYS A 161 -5.12 -5.91 -7.68
N MET A 162 -5.60 -6.23 -6.48
CA MET A 162 -5.52 -7.59 -5.96
C MET A 162 -6.65 -8.44 -6.57
N PRO A 163 -6.35 -9.61 -7.14
CA PRO A 163 -7.36 -10.60 -7.49
C PRO A 163 -8.18 -11.02 -6.27
N GLN A 164 -9.44 -11.40 -6.48
CA GLN A 164 -10.33 -11.82 -5.39
C GLN A 164 -9.75 -12.97 -4.55
N GLU A 165 -9.06 -13.90 -5.20
CA GLU A 165 -8.38 -15.01 -4.52
C GLU A 165 -7.29 -14.51 -3.55
N GLU A 166 -6.48 -13.54 -3.96
CA GLU A 166 -5.46 -12.94 -3.08
C GLU A 166 -6.10 -12.17 -1.91
N ILE A 167 -7.22 -11.49 -2.15
CA ILE A 167 -7.97 -10.80 -1.08
C ILE A 167 -8.47 -11.81 -0.06
N GLU A 168 -9.06 -12.93 -0.50
CA GLU A 168 -9.54 -13.98 0.38
C GLU A 168 -8.41 -14.60 1.22
N GLN A 169 -7.26 -14.87 0.60
CA GLN A 169 -6.07 -15.37 1.29
C GLN A 169 -5.46 -14.37 2.27
N SER A 170 -5.74 -13.08 2.08
CA SER A 170 -5.20 -11.97 2.88
C SER A 170 -6.06 -11.62 4.09
N LYS A 171 -7.21 -12.26 4.30
CA LYS A 171 -8.12 -11.97 5.43
C LYS A 171 -7.51 -12.19 6.81
N GLY A 172 -6.24 -12.61 6.84
CA GLY A 172 -5.50 -12.88 8.08
C GLY A 172 -6.00 -14.13 8.81
N LEU A 173 -5.22 -14.53 9.79
CA LEU A 173 -5.62 -15.61 10.68
C LEU A 173 -6.62 -15.07 11.71
N ARG A 174 -7.66 -15.84 12.00
CA ARG A 174 -8.61 -15.50 13.07
C ARG A 174 -8.51 -16.49 14.20
N ILE A 175 -8.57 -15.98 15.40
CA ILE A 175 -8.65 -16.82 16.60
C ILE A 175 -10.02 -17.51 16.61
N LYS A 176 -10.00 -18.83 16.73
CA LYS A 176 -11.21 -19.63 16.95
C LYS A 176 -11.15 -20.20 18.37
N VAL A 177 -12.07 -19.77 19.21
CA VAL A 177 -12.21 -20.35 20.56
C VAL A 177 -12.94 -21.68 20.46
N ILE A 178 -12.33 -22.74 20.98
CA ILE A 178 -12.90 -24.08 20.99
C ILE A 178 -12.95 -24.61 22.42
N ARG A 179 -13.90 -25.49 22.71
CA ARG A 179 -13.89 -26.22 23.96
C ARG A 179 -12.85 -27.32 23.92
N PHE A 180 -11.97 -27.35 24.90
CA PHE A 180 -11.01 -28.44 25.05
C PHE A 180 -11.76 -29.72 25.43
N ARG A 181 -11.49 -30.82 24.73
CA ARG A 181 -12.11 -32.12 24.94
C ARG A 181 -11.04 -33.12 25.33
N ASP A 182 -11.46 -34.22 26.02
CA ASP A 182 -10.56 -35.31 26.36
C ASP A 182 -9.82 -35.85 25.14
N GLY A 183 -8.48 -35.99 25.28
CA GLY A 183 -7.61 -36.46 24.22
C GLY A 183 -7.16 -35.39 23.20
N MET A 184 -7.55 -34.12 23.38
CA MET A 184 -6.96 -32.99 22.64
C MET A 184 -5.62 -32.64 23.26
N THR A 185 -4.64 -32.36 22.41
CA THR A 185 -3.32 -31.85 22.80
C THR A 185 -2.89 -30.70 21.90
N TYR A 186 -1.95 -29.88 22.33
CA TYR A 186 -1.40 -28.82 21.50
C TYR A 186 -0.75 -29.34 20.21
N GLU A 187 -0.14 -30.53 20.26
CA GLU A 187 0.46 -31.19 19.08
C GLU A 187 -0.62 -31.54 18.05
N LYS A 188 -1.77 -32.04 18.47
CA LYS A 188 -2.90 -32.34 17.57
C LYS A 188 -3.48 -31.06 16.96
N LEU A 189 -3.69 -30.02 17.79
CA LEU A 189 -4.18 -28.73 17.33
C LEU A 189 -3.20 -28.04 16.37
N ALA A 190 -1.90 -28.12 16.63
CA ALA A 190 -0.87 -27.53 15.80
C ALA A 190 -0.84 -28.13 14.37
N LYS A 191 -1.13 -29.44 14.24
CA LYS A 191 -1.18 -30.09 12.92
C LYS A 191 -2.28 -29.55 12.00
N SER A 192 -3.40 -29.08 12.56
CA SER A 192 -4.51 -28.51 11.82
C SER A 192 -4.50 -26.97 11.81
N SER A 193 -3.51 -26.37 12.46
CA SER A 193 -3.40 -24.91 12.59
C SER A 193 -2.58 -24.30 11.44
N PRO A 194 -2.97 -23.16 10.89
CA PRO A 194 -2.19 -22.44 9.88
C PRO A 194 -0.99 -21.67 10.47
N LEU A 195 -0.69 -21.80 11.77
CA LEU A 195 0.37 -21.04 12.45
C LEU A 195 1.81 -21.39 12.03
N GLY A 196 2.01 -22.45 11.23
CA GLY A 196 3.30 -22.84 10.65
C GLY A 196 4.34 -23.22 11.70
N LYS A 197 5.59 -22.80 11.49
CA LYS A 197 6.71 -23.06 12.42
C LYS A 197 6.37 -22.52 13.80
N TYR A 198 6.63 -23.31 14.85
CA TYR A 198 6.33 -23.01 16.26
C TYR A 198 4.83 -22.93 16.59
N ALA A 199 3.96 -23.62 15.84
CA ALA A 199 2.51 -23.61 16.10
C ALA A 199 2.12 -24.04 17.52
N ILE A 200 2.83 -25.02 18.10
CA ILE A 200 2.62 -25.48 19.50
C ILE A 200 2.87 -24.33 20.48
N ASP A 201 4.02 -23.68 20.37
CA ASP A 201 4.41 -22.59 21.28
C ASP A 201 3.45 -21.40 21.14
N LYS A 202 3.06 -21.06 19.92
CA LYS A 202 2.10 -19.98 19.65
C LYS A 202 0.74 -20.29 20.24
N LEU A 203 0.23 -21.52 20.13
CA LEU A 203 -1.03 -21.94 20.72
C LEU A 203 -0.94 -21.92 22.26
N ARG A 204 0.16 -22.37 22.86
CA ARG A 204 0.39 -22.28 24.29
C ARG A 204 0.42 -20.82 24.77
N LEU A 205 1.13 -19.95 24.05
CA LEU A 205 1.20 -18.51 24.37
C LEU A 205 -0.19 -17.87 24.35
N LEU A 206 -1.01 -18.16 23.34
CA LEU A 206 -2.38 -17.64 23.20
C LEU A 206 -3.30 -18.08 24.35
N ASN A 207 -3.01 -19.23 24.97
CA ASN A 207 -3.78 -19.77 26.08
C ASN A 207 -3.14 -19.51 27.47
N GLY A 208 -2.06 -18.75 27.54
CA GLY A 208 -1.34 -18.48 28.80
C GLY A 208 -0.58 -19.69 29.37
N HIS A 209 -0.31 -20.72 28.55
CA HIS A 209 0.38 -21.96 28.91
C HIS A 209 1.83 -22.01 28.40
N TYR A 210 2.42 -20.84 28.12
CA TYR A 210 3.82 -20.74 27.70
C TYR A 210 4.66 -19.96 28.73
N PRO A 211 5.93 -20.35 29.01
CA PRO A 211 6.53 -21.64 28.65
C PRO A 211 5.87 -22.84 29.36
N ASP A 212 6.14 -24.06 28.85
CA ASP A 212 5.62 -25.28 29.50
C ASP A 212 6.09 -25.31 30.95
N LYS A 213 5.18 -25.18 31.88
CA LYS A 213 5.45 -25.40 33.30
C LYS A 213 5.20 -26.86 33.54
N ASN A 214 6.29 -27.65 33.64
CA ASN A 214 6.25 -29.01 34.10
C ASN A 214 5.55 -29.14 35.45
#